data_bd70d95122ad13857916536614befce6
#
_entry.id   bd70d95122ad13857916536614befce6
#
_cell.length_a   1.000
_cell.length_b   1.000
_cell.length_c   1.000
_cell.angle_alpha   90.00
_cell.angle_beta   90.00
_cell.angle_gamma   90.00
#
_symmetry.space_group_name_H-M   'P 1'
#
loop_
_entity.id
_entity.type
_entity.pdbx_description
1 polymer ?
#
loop_
_entity_poly.entity_id
_entity_poly.type
_entity_poly.pdbx_seq_one_letter_code
_entity_poly.pdbx_strand_id
1 'polypeptide(L)'
;MLTRISKKRLVSLASALLFVPVVASAADIRVMCYQDGVECDVTAEQAKRFEAANPGTKVILDVVPYKSIVEQLPVQLAAGQGPDIARVTDLGGLSKYYMDISAHVKDRAYWESNFGATLPWLRPTAADKGIYGFMSQLTMTGPYVNKTLFEQAKVAMPGPKATWDEWVDAARKVSKATQTPAALAWDRSGHRFAGPAISYGAKIFDAKGDLILDEGYKTAVNKFVGWHKDGAMLKEVWGGTGGSSYADSIGEFKNGRVAMVLSGSWQINRLQKDIGNAFDWVAVPNPCGPAACTGIPGGAAWVALTTSKSPKEVGMFLDFIAQEANYAEFTGRTNNIPAHAGLAKKGVAYPGATPQARAALGTFSAGVASLSPVAYQFQGYKFNRAIMLPTVTRVTQAIVGEMSTDEAMTKIGADMADAVKQAQK
;
A
#
# COMPACT_ATOMS: atom_id res chain seq x y z
N MET A 1 79.96 -5.28 68.92
CA MET A 1 79.63 -4.32 67.87
C MET A 1 78.59 -4.97 66.94
N LEU A 2 77.30 -4.61 67.16
CA LEU A 2 76.17 -5.33 66.52
C LEU A 2 75.63 -4.48 65.33
N THR A 3 75.72 -4.99 64.18
CA THR A 3 75.19 -4.35 62.99
C THR A 3 73.76 -4.86 62.71
N ARG A 4 72.73 -3.91 62.65
CA ARG A 4 71.33 -4.17 62.37
C ARG A 4 71.14 -4.28 60.85
N ILE A 5 70.51 -5.38 60.38
CA ILE A 5 70.04 -5.58 59.02
C ILE A 5 68.58 -5.11 58.97
N SER A 6 68.30 -4.09 58.09
CA SER A 6 66.98 -3.57 57.81
C SER A 6 66.29 -4.43 56.76
N LYS A 7 65.13 -5.01 57.06
CA LYS A 7 64.27 -5.72 56.13
C LYS A 7 63.35 -4.69 55.39
N LYS A 8 63.59 -4.43 54.14
CA LYS A 8 62.64 -3.69 53.28
C LYS A 8 61.53 -4.64 52.89
N ARG A 9 60.28 -4.30 53.23
CA ARG A 9 59.07 -4.96 52.75
C ARG A 9 58.71 -4.38 51.37
N LEU A 10 58.71 -5.22 50.30
CA LEU A 10 58.10 -4.93 49.06
C LEU A 10 56.57 -5.06 49.21
N VAL A 11 55.86 -3.97 49.00
CA VAL A 11 54.39 -3.97 48.88
C VAL A 11 54.06 -4.09 47.40
N SER A 12 53.59 -5.27 46.97
CA SER A 12 53.04 -5.48 45.60
C SER A 12 51.64 -4.87 45.54
N LEU A 13 51.48 -3.78 44.79
CA LEU A 13 50.18 -3.27 44.40
C LEU A 13 49.65 -4.18 43.31
N ALA A 14 48.66 -5.00 43.61
CA ALA A 14 47.87 -5.71 42.63
C ALA A 14 46.80 -4.72 42.10
N SER A 15 46.98 -4.24 40.87
CA SER A 15 45.97 -3.46 40.16
C SER A 15 44.82 -4.38 39.72
N ALA A 16 43.73 -4.37 40.46
CA ALA A 16 42.49 -5.00 40.05
C ALA A 16 41.86 -4.17 38.92
N LEU A 17 41.95 -4.66 37.68
CA LEU A 17 41.17 -4.14 36.56
C LEU A 17 39.69 -4.47 36.83
N LEU A 18 38.96 -3.47 37.24
CA LEU A 18 37.49 -3.49 37.28
C LEU A 18 36.97 -3.54 35.84
N PHE A 19 36.59 -4.73 35.38
CA PHE A 19 35.75 -4.88 34.20
C PHE A 19 34.36 -4.29 34.56
N VAL A 20 34.11 -3.04 34.20
CA VAL A 20 32.78 -2.48 34.21
C VAL A 20 32.05 -3.10 32.99
N PRO A 21 31.02 -3.93 33.19
CA PRO A 21 30.24 -4.39 32.06
C PRO A 21 29.60 -3.15 31.44
N VAL A 22 29.93 -2.86 30.19
CA VAL A 22 29.16 -1.90 29.37
C VAL A 22 27.78 -2.52 29.24
N VAL A 23 26.84 -2.08 30.04
CA VAL A 23 25.44 -2.38 29.86
C VAL A 23 25.08 -1.72 28.51
N ALA A 24 25.07 -2.49 27.45
CA ALA A 24 24.52 -2.03 26.19
C ALA A 24 23.07 -1.60 26.49
N SER A 25 22.79 -0.30 26.34
CA SER A 25 21.44 0.21 26.49
C SER A 25 20.57 -0.54 25.47
N ALA A 26 19.55 -1.24 25.98
CA ALA A 26 18.57 -1.88 25.12
C ALA A 26 17.91 -0.80 24.25
N ALA A 27 17.94 -0.98 22.94
CA ALA A 27 17.28 -0.08 22.02
C ALA A 27 15.89 -0.65 21.69
N ASP A 28 14.85 0.05 22.09
CA ASP A 28 13.48 -0.27 21.72
C ASP A 28 13.17 0.39 20.37
N ILE A 29 12.80 -0.41 19.38
CA ILE A 29 12.33 0.05 18.05
C ILE A 29 10.81 -0.08 18.03
N ARG A 30 10.10 1.03 17.91
CA ARG A 30 8.65 1.04 17.78
C ARG A 30 8.26 1.01 16.30
N VAL A 31 7.44 0.04 15.94
CA VAL A 31 7.00 -0.22 14.56
C VAL A 31 5.48 -0.09 14.47
N MET A 32 5.00 0.94 13.78
CA MET A 32 3.57 1.09 13.51
C MET A 32 3.19 0.27 12.28
N CYS A 33 2.33 -0.72 12.48
CA CYS A 33 1.93 -1.68 11.46
C CYS A 33 0.42 -1.71 11.31
N TYR A 34 -0.08 -1.61 10.07
CA TYR A 34 -1.44 -2.00 9.72
C TYR A 34 -1.43 -3.29 8.90
N GLN A 35 -2.54 -4.02 8.87
CA GLN A 35 -2.65 -5.24 8.07
C GLN A 35 -4.00 -5.32 7.35
N ASP A 36 -3.95 -5.86 6.15
CA ASP A 36 -5.11 -6.26 5.36
C ASP A 36 -5.40 -7.76 5.54
N GLY A 37 -4.38 -8.53 5.91
CA GLY A 37 -4.41 -9.95 6.19
C GLY A 37 -3.63 -10.32 7.45
N VAL A 38 -2.40 -10.80 7.28
CA VAL A 38 -1.51 -11.29 8.36
C VAL A 38 -0.13 -10.63 8.36
N GLU A 39 0.00 -9.46 7.73
CA GLU A 39 1.28 -8.79 7.52
C GLU A 39 1.99 -8.47 8.84
N CYS A 40 1.25 -7.94 9.82
CA CYS A 40 1.82 -7.60 11.12
C CYS A 40 2.17 -8.85 11.92
N ASP A 41 1.39 -9.93 11.80
CA ASP A 41 1.68 -11.21 12.48
C ASP A 41 2.99 -11.82 11.97
N VAL A 42 3.18 -11.87 10.64
CA VAL A 42 4.42 -12.35 10.03
C VAL A 42 5.61 -11.48 10.46
N THR A 43 5.44 -10.15 10.46
CA THR A 43 6.49 -9.22 10.90
C THR A 43 6.83 -9.39 12.38
N ALA A 44 5.84 -9.66 13.23
CA ALA A 44 6.07 -9.95 14.66
C ALA A 44 6.92 -11.21 14.86
N GLU A 45 6.69 -12.27 14.07
CA GLU A 45 7.52 -13.47 14.10
C GLU A 45 8.94 -13.20 13.62
N GLN A 46 9.10 -12.39 12.56
CA GLN A 46 10.41 -11.95 12.06
C GLN A 46 11.14 -11.10 13.10
N ALA A 47 10.43 -10.21 13.80
CA ALA A 47 10.98 -9.40 14.88
C ALA A 47 11.57 -10.26 16.02
N LYS A 48 10.86 -11.30 16.43
CA LYS A 48 11.40 -12.25 17.44
C LYS A 48 12.70 -12.94 17.00
N ARG A 49 12.80 -13.31 15.71
CA ARG A 49 14.04 -13.89 15.16
C ARG A 49 15.17 -12.87 15.09
N PHE A 50 14.85 -11.62 14.77
CA PHE A 50 15.80 -10.52 14.79
C PHE A 50 16.32 -10.26 16.21
N GLU A 51 15.44 -10.16 17.21
CA GLU A 51 15.78 -9.96 18.62
C GLU A 51 16.70 -11.07 19.13
N ALA A 52 16.40 -12.32 18.79
CA ALA A 52 17.23 -13.47 19.20
C ALA A 52 18.67 -13.40 18.61
N ALA A 53 18.82 -12.85 17.42
CA ALA A 53 20.10 -12.65 16.76
C ALA A 53 20.80 -11.35 17.15
N ASN A 54 20.11 -10.41 17.79
CA ASN A 54 20.62 -9.10 18.19
C ASN A 54 20.25 -8.79 19.66
N PRO A 55 20.92 -9.46 20.63
CA PRO A 55 20.65 -9.24 22.05
C PRO A 55 20.82 -7.76 22.43
N GLY A 56 19.85 -7.22 23.15
CA GLY A 56 19.82 -5.80 23.51
C GLY A 56 19.00 -4.91 22.57
N THR A 57 18.41 -5.47 21.51
CA THR A 57 17.43 -4.76 20.68
C THR A 57 16.05 -5.38 20.87
N LYS A 58 15.03 -4.54 21.07
CA LYS A 58 13.62 -4.93 21.19
C LYS A 58 12.83 -4.31 20.02
N VAL A 59 11.91 -5.07 19.43
CA VAL A 59 11.02 -4.57 18.37
C VAL A 59 9.58 -4.63 18.86
N ILE A 60 8.98 -3.47 19.05
CA ILE A 60 7.63 -3.33 19.59
C ILE A 60 6.69 -2.99 18.42
N LEU A 61 5.83 -3.95 18.03
CA LEU A 61 4.84 -3.72 16.99
C LEU A 61 3.54 -3.16 17.58
N ASP A 62 3.19 -1.95 17.14
CA ASP A 62 1.89 -1.33 17.35
C ASP A 62 1.00 -1.63 16.14
N VAL A 63 0.07 -2.60 16.28
CA VAL A 63 -0.89 -2.94 15.23
C VAL A 63 -2.05 -1.97 15.29
N VAL A 64 -2.25 -1.21 14.20
CA VAL A 64 -3.24 -0.14 14.14
C VAL A 64 -4.17 -0.30 12.92
N PRO A 65 -5.38 0.26 12.95
CA PRO A 65 -6.23 0.35 11.77
C PRO A 65 -5.55 1.16 10.64
N TYR A 66 -5.80 0.81 9.38
CA TYR A 66 -5.28 1.55 8.22
C TYR A 66 -5.59 3.06 8.28
N LYS A 67 -6.77 3.43 8.80
CA LYS A 67 -7.15 4.82 9.02
C LYS A 67 -6.13 5.59 9.87
N SER A 68 -5.53 4.97 10.89
CA SER A 68 -4.50 5.60 11.71
C SER A 68 -3.24 5.92 10.93
N ILE A 69 -2.86 5.08 9.96
CA ILE A 69 -1.72 5.35 9.07
C ILE A 69 -1.97 6.54 8.17
N VAL A 70 -3.19 6.70 7.63
CA VAL A 70 -3.47 7.77 6.66
C VAL A 70 -3.87 9.10 7.31
N GLU A 71 -4.42 9.09 8.52
CA GLU A 71 -4.93 10.28 9.18
C GLU A 71 -4.10 10.72 10.41
N GLN A 72 -3.64 9.78 11.24
CA GLN A 72 -2.98 10.10 12.50
C GLN A 72 -1.45 10.17 12.36
N LEU A 73 -0.83 9.24 11.64
CA LEU A 73 0.63 9.23 11.47
C LEU A 73 1.17 10.55 10.88
N PRO A 74 0.60 11.15 9.81
CA PRO A 74 1.08 12.44 9.31
C PRO A 74 1.06 13.56 10.35
N VAL A 75 0.04 13.60 11.21
CA VAL A 75 -0.10 14.59 12.30
C VAL A 75 0.97 14.35 13.36
N GLN A 76 1.20 13.10 13.76
CA GLN A 76 2.25 12.74 14.72
C GLN A 76 3.64 13.15 14.21
N LEU A 77 3.94 12.83 12.94
CA LEU A 77 5.22 13.18 12.32
C LEU A 77 5.43 14.69 12.23
N ALA A 78 4.38 15.45 11.88
CA ALA A 78 4.42 16.91 11.85
C ALA A 78 4.67 17.53 13.24
N ALA A 79 4.25 16.85 14.31
CA ALA A 79 4.50 17.23 15.70
C ALA A 79 5.88 16.74 16.23
N GLY A 80 6.71 16.12 15.39
CA GLY A 80 7.98 15.52 15.80
C GLY A 80 7.81 14.28 16.70
N GLN A 81 6.65 13.66 16.65
CA GLN A 81 6.29 12.45 17.39
C GLN A 81 5.99 11.32 16.39
N GLY A 82 6.16 10.08 16.82
CA GLY A 82 5.86 8.95 15.96
C GLY A 82 6.69 7.72 16.32
N PRO A 83 6.49 6.63 15.57
CA PRO A 83 7.29 5.41 15.70
C PRO A 83 8.68 5.60 15.08
N ASP A 84 9.54 4.58 15.23
CA ASP A 84 10.83 4.49 14.55
C ASP A 84 10.69 4.00 13.11
N ILE A 85 9.73 3.09 12.89
CA ILE A 85 9.40 2.49 11.59
C ILE A 85 7.88 2.52 11.43
N ALA A 86 7.41 2.76 10.22
CA ALA A 86 6.00 2.59 9.89
C ALA A 86 5.80 1.84 8.57
N ARG A 87 4.69 1.09 8.49
CA ARG A 87 4.18 0.53 7.22
C ARG A 87 3.22 1.53 6.60
N VAL A 88 3.65 2.16 5.50
CA VAL A 88 2.95 3.30 4.89
C VAL A 88 2.52 3.02 3.45
N THR A 89 1.50 3.74 2.99
CA THR A 89 1.02 3.72 1.58
C THR A 89 1.13 5.08 0.90
N ASP A 90 1.32 6.15 1.66
CA ASP A 90 1.64 7.47 1.15
C ASP A 90 3.16 7.59 1.00
N LEU A 91 3.68 7.03 -0.10
CA LEU A 91 5.10 6.79 -0.26
C LEU A 91 5.89 8.09 -0.40
N GLY A 92 5.49 8.95 -1.31
CA GLY A 92 6.17 10.21 -1.59
C GLY A 92 5.73 11.36 -0.67
N GLY A 93 4.46 11.40 -0.25
CA GLY A 93 3.92 12.49 0.56
C GLY A 93 4.52 12.58 1.96
N LEU A 94 4.97 11.47 2.51
CA LEU A 94 5.64 11.41 3.81
C LEU A 94 7.18 11.44 3.71
N SER A 95 7.76 11.51 2.51
CA SER A 95 9.21 11.36 2.29
C SER A 95 10.07 12.36 3.07
N LYS A 96 9.57 13.55 3.38
CA LYS A 96 10.27 14.54 4.21
C LYS A 96 10.50 14.10 5.66
N TYR A 97 9.78 13.08 6.12
CA TYR A 97 9.92 12.50 7.46
C TYR A 97 10.73 11.19 7.46
N TYR A 98 11.21 10.76 6.29
CA TYR A 98 11.97 9.52 6.23
C TYR A 98 13.42 9.73 6.62
N MET A 99 13.98 8.75 7.31
CA MET A 99 15.37 8.73 7.76
C MET A 99 16.21 7.89 6.80
N ASP A 100 17.32 8.44 6.32
CA ASP A 100 18.28 7.69 5.50
C ASP A 100 19.02 6.65 6.33
N ILE A 101 18.85 5.39 5.98
CA ILE A 101 19.49 4.24 6.61
C ILE A 101 20.65 3.67 5.78
N SER A 102 21.09 4.34 4.72
CA SER A 102 22.15 3.86 3.81
C SER A 102 23.43 3.43 4.53
N ALA A 103 23.78 4.09 5.63
CA ALA A 103 24.95 3.74 6.44
C ALA A 103 24.77 2.49 7.31
N HIS A 104 23.55 1.97 7.42
CA HIS A 104 23.18 0.90 8.34
C HIS A 104 22.69 -0.37 7.64
N VAL A 105 22.65 -0.38 6.31
CA VAL A 105 22.37 -1.58 5.50
C VAL A 105 23.68 -2.31 5.19
N LYS A 106 23.66 -3.64 5.18
CA LYS A 106 24.87 -4.45 4.97
C LYS A 106 25.40 -4.38 3.56
N ASP A 107 24.50 -4.39 2.58
CA ASP A 107 24.84 -4.42 1.15
C ASP A 107 23.92 -3.50 0.34
N ARG A 108 24.43 -2.32 0.04
CA ARG A 108 23.70 -1.34 -0.78
C ARG A 108 23.39 -1.87 -2.19
N ALA A 109 24.31 -2.65 -2.79
CA ALA A 109 24.11 -3.20 -4.12
C ALA A 109 22.95 -4.21 -4.15
N TYR A 110 22.78 -4.99 -3.08
CA TYR A 110 21.61 -5.85 -2.90
C TYR A 110 20.30 -5.04 -2.93
N TRP A 111 20.25 -3.92 -2.20
CA TRP A 111 19.07 -3.05 -2.16
C TRP A 111 18.75 -2.43 -3.52
N GLU A 112 19.75 -1.88 -4.20
CA GLU A 112 19.56 -1.28 -5.53
C GLU A 112 19.15 -2.32 -6.59
N SER A 113 19.73 -3.54 -6.55
CA SER A 113 19.37 -4.59 -7.51
C SER A 113 17.98 -5.18 -7.29
N ASN A 114 17.52 -5.27 -6.04
CA ASN A 114 16.25 -5.92 -5.71
C ASN A 114 15.07 -4.98 -5.50
N PHE A 115 15.31 -3.73 -5.07
CA PHE A 115 14.27 -2.74 -4.83
C PHE A 115 14.43 -1.48 -5.70
N GLY A 116 15.45 -1.40 -6.54
CA GLY A 116 15.80 -0.22 -7.34
C GLY A 116 14.66 0.36 -8.16
N ALA A 117 13.74 -0.48 -8.62
CA ALA A 117 12.55 -0.02 -9.34
C ALA A 117 11.58 0.79 -8.45
N THR A 118 11.60 0.61 -7.13
CA THR A 118 10.65 1.24 -6.20
C THR A 118 11.29 2.16 -5.16
N LEU A 119 12.62 2.07 -4.95
CA LEU A 119 13.33 3.01 -4.06
C LEU A 119 13.07 4.50 -4.41
N PRO A 120 12.98 4.89 -5.71
CA PRO A 120 12.67 6.28 -6.06
C PRO A 120 11.35 6.79 -5.50
N TRP A 121 10.37 5.92 -5.24
CA TRP A 121 9.08 6.30 -4.66
C TRP A 121 9.18 6.77 -3.19
N LEU A 122 10.29 6.40 -2.51
CA LEU A 122 10.53 6.77 -1.11
C LEU A 122 11.53 7.91 -0.98
N ARG A 123 12.19 8.32 -2.06
CA ARG A 123 13.20 9.38 -2.05
C ARG A 123 12.56 10.77 -2.06
N PRO A 124 13.01 11.71 -1.23
CA PRO A 124 12.47 13.08 -1.20
C PRO A 124 12.58 13.80 -2.54
N THR A 125 13.62 13.53 -3.32
CA THR A 125 13.86 14.11 -4.65
C THR A 125 14.37 13.07 -5.64
N ALA A 126 14.24 13.33 -6.94
CA ALA A 126 14.76 12.43 -7.99
C ALA A 126 16.30 12.31 -7.97
N ALA A 127 17.01 13.34 -7.50
CA ALA A 127 18.47 13.33 -7.39
C ALA A 127 18.98 12.55 -6.16
N ASP A 128 18.10 12.34 -5.18
CA ASP A 128 18.43 11.63 -3.95
C ASP A 128 18.78 10.15 -4.23
N LYS A 129 19.77 9.62 -3.52
CA LYS A 129 20.24 8.24 -3.62
C LYS A 129 20.16 7.50 -2.30
N GLY A 130 19.58 8.10 -1.25
CA GLY A 130 19.40 7.49 0.07
C GLY A 130 18.53 6.23 0.01
N ILE A 131 18.64 5.42 1.05
CA ILE A 131 17.78 4.28 1.34
C ILE A 131 16.95 4.64 2.56
N TYR A 132 15.64 4.74 2.39
CA TYR A 132 14.70 5.18 3.41
C TYR A 132 13.80 4.05 3.90
N GLY A 133 13.89 2.90 3.23
CA GLY A 133 13.06 1.74 3.42
C GLY A 133 12.84 1.01 2.11
N PHE A 134 11.86 0.11 2.06
CA PHE A 134 11.55 -0.68 0.87
C PHE A 134 10.07 -1.01 0.78
N MET A 135 9.59 -1.26 -0.44
CA MET A 135 8.25 -1.78 -0.66
C MET A 135 8.15 -3.20 -0.10
N SER A 136 7.34 -3.39 0.94
CA SER A 136 7.09 -4.72 1.52
C SER A 136 6.32 -5.62 0.55
N GLN A 137 5.55 -5.01 -0.34
CA GLN A 137 4.76 -5.68 -1.36
C GLN A 137 4.38 -4.71 -2.46
N LEU A 138 4.09 -5.22 -3.65
CA LEU A 138 3.30 -4.55 -4.66
C LEU A 138 1.85 -5.00 -4.56
N THR A 139 0.96 -4.12 -4.93
CA THR A 139 -0.45 -4.41 -5.15
C THR A 139 -0.90 -3.83 -6.49
N MET A 140 -2.03 -4.31 -6.98
CA MET A 140 -2.66 -3.79 -8.19
C MET A 140 -4.14 -3.58 -7.90
N THR A 141 -4.68 -2.41 -8.26
CA THR A 141 -6.13 -2.23 -8.25
C THR A 141 -6.75 -3.04 -9.38
N GLY A 142 -7.89 -3.62 -9.11
CA GLY A 142 -8.63 -4.37 -10.12
C GLY A 142 -9.87 -5.04 -9.55
N PRO A 143 -10.70 -5.60 -10.44
CA PRO A 143 -11.98 -6.12 -10.05
C PRO A 143 -11.95 -7.58 -9.63
N TYR A 144 -12.89 -7.91 -8.75
CA TYR A 144 -13.33 -9.27 -8.47
C TYR A 144 -14.78 -9.45 -8.91
N VAL A 145 -15.10 -10.64 -9.39
CA VAL A 145 -16.40 -11.01 -9.92
C VAL A 145 -16.93 -12.20 -9.15
N ASN A 146 -18.20 -12.16 -8.74
CA ASN A 146 -18.91 -13.29 -8.19
C ASN A 146 -19.35 -14.22 -9.33
N LYS A 147 -18.53 -15.24 -9.61
CA LYS A 147 -18.72 -16.18 -10.70
C LYS A 147 -20.03 -16.95 -10.56
N THR A 148 -20.38 -17.33 -9.33
CA THR A 148 -21.65 -18.05 -9.04
C THR A 148 -22.86 -17.22 -9.46
N LEU A 149 -22.88 -15.90 -9.21
CA LEU A 149 -23.99 -15.05 -9.66
C LEU A 149 -24.08 -14.96 -11.18
N PHE A 150 -22.94 -14.90 -11.89
CA PHE A 150 -22.92 -14.92 -13.35
C PHE A 150 -23.46 -16.24 -13.91
N GLU A 151 -23.11 -17.37 -13.31
CA GLU A 151 -23.60 -18.70 -13.69
C GLU A 151 -25.10 -18.84 -13.41
N GLN A 152 -25.58 -18.42 -12.25
CA GLN A 152 -27.01 -18.42 -11.88
C GLN A 152 -27.84 -17.55 -12.85
N ALA A 153 -27.32 -16.40 -13.20
CA ALA A 153 -27.96 -15.48 -14.15
C ALA A 153 -27.88 -15.98 -15.60
N LYS A 154 -27.08 -16.98 -15.91
CA LYS A 154 -26.73 -17.45 -17.26
C LYS A 154 -26.19 -16.33 -18.15
N VAL A 155 -25.41 -15.42 -17.56
CA VAL A 155 -24.72 -14.32 -18.23
C VAL A 155 -23.24 -14.69 -18.40
N ALA A 156 -22.73 -14.65 -19.61
CA ALA A 156 -21.32 -14.87 -19.85
C ALA A 156 -20.48 -13.71 -19.27
N MET A 157 -19.37 -14.03 -18.60
CA MET A 157 -18.41 -13.01 -18.19
C MET A 157 -17.75 -12.41 -19.43
N PRO A 158 -17.61 -11.06 -19.50
CA PRO A 158 -16.87 -10.41 -20.58
C PRO A 158 -15.41 -10.88 -20.67
N GLY A 159 -14.84 -10.80 -21.88
CA GLY A 159 -13.48 -11.25 -22.15
C GLY A 159 -12.40 -10.33 -21.55
N PRO A 160 -11.11 -10.72 -21.64
CA PRO A 160 -10.01 -10.00 -21.00
C PRO A 160 -9.76 -8.57 -21.47
N LYS A 161 -10.27 -8.20 -22.65
CA LYS A 161 -10.18 -6.85 -23.24
C LYS A 161 -11.51 -6.11 -23.25
N ALA A 162 -12.50 -6.62 -22.51
CA ALA A 162 -13.81 -5.98 -22.44
C ALA A 162 -13.71 -4.60 -21.77
N THR A 163 -14.56 -3.71 -22.28
CA THR A 163 -14.64 -2.34 -21.81
C THR A 163 -15.37 -2.22 -20.47
N TRP A 164 -15.24 -1.07 -19.81
CA TRP A 164 -16.02 -0.74 -18.62
C TRP A 164 -17.52 -0.86 -18.87
N ASP A 165 -18.00 -0.38 -20.02
CA ASP A 165 -19.43 -0.43 -20.36
C ASP A 165 -19.91 -1.89 -20.52
N GLU A 166 -19.15 -2.75 -21.19
CA GLU A 166 -19.49 -4.18 -21.32
C GLU A 166 -19.53 -4.89 -19.98
N TRP A 167 -18.59 -4.61 -19.06
CA TRP A 167 -18.60 -5.17 -17.72
C TRP A 167 -19.78 -4.68 -16.90
N VAL A 168 -20.07 -3.38 -16.93
CA VAL A 168 -21.20 -2.78 -16.23
C VAL A 168 -22.52 -3.34 -16.73
N ASP A 169 -22.69 -3.48 -18.04
CA ASP A 169 -23.89 -4.05 -18.66
C ASP A 169 -24.08 -5.53 -18.33
N ALA A 170 -23.00 -6.33 -18.35
CA ALA A 170 -23.05 -7.72 -17.93
C ALA A 170 -23.46 -7.83 -16.45
N ALA A 171 -22.82 -7.05 -15.56
CA ALA A 171 -23.12 -7.04 -14.14
C ALA A 171 -24.56 -6.56 -13.84
N ARG A 172 -25.13 -5.61 -14.62
CA ARG A 172 -26.55 -5.20 -14.54
C ARG A 172 -27.49 -6.36 -14.85
N LYS A 173 -27.19 -7.11 -15.92
CA LYS A 173 -28.00 -8.30 -16.30
C LYS A 173 -27.97 -9.33 -15.16
N VAL A 174 -26.79 -9.57 -14.58
CA VAL A 174 -26.64 -10.45 -13.43
C VAL A 174 -27.45 -9.95 -12.25
N SER A 175 -27.27 -8.70 -11.84
CA SER A 175 -27.98 -8.09 -10.70
C SER A 175 -29.49 -8.19 -10.87
N LYS A 176 -30.02 -7.88 -12.07
CA LYS A 176 -31.44 -8.00 -12.37
C LYS A 176 -31.96 -9.43 -12.26
N ALA A 177 -31.21 -10.41 -12.78
CA ALA A 177 -31.59 -11.82 -12.78
C ALA A 177 -31.53 -12.46 -11.38
N THR A 178 -30.55 -12.07 -10.57
CA THR A 178 -30.31 -12.61 -9.22
C THR A 178 -30.89 -11.77 -8.10
N GLN A 179 -31.49 -10.62 -8.44
CA GLN A 179 -32.08 -9.66 -7.48
C GLN A 179 -31.07 -9.14 -6.44
N THR A 180 -29.78 -9.03 -6.81
CA THR A 180 -28.79 -8.40 -5.95
C THR A 180 -29.02 -6.88 -5.87
N PRO A 181 -28.71 -6.22 -4.73
CA PRO A 181 -29.01 -4.80 -4.50
C PRO A 181 -28.39 -3.85 -5.54
N ALA A 182 -27.23 -4.16 -6.07
CA ALA A 182 -26.58 -3.42 -7.16
C ALA A 182 -25.71 -4.34 -8.02
N ALA A 183 -25.35 -3.87 -9.22
CA ALA A 183 -24.46 -4.60 -10.10
C ALA A 183 -23.01 -4.54 -9.61
N LEU A 184 -22.57 -3.36 -9.15
CA LEU A 184 -21.19 -3.10 -8.75
C LEU A 184 -21.10 -2.39 -7.40
N ALA A 185 -19.97 -2.61 -6.75
CA ALA A 185 -19.46 -1.74 -5.70
C ALA A 185 -18.01 -1.35 -6.03
N TRP A 186 -17.57 -0.23 -5.46
CA TRP A 186 -16.25 0.31 -5.73
C TRP A 186 -15.72 0.98 -4.47
N ASP A 187 -14.51 0.61 -4.06
CA ASP A 187 -13.90 1.24 -2.88
C ASP A 187 -13.91 2.75 -3.00
N ARG A 188 -14.35 3.43 -1.98
CA ARG A 188 -14.27 4.88 -1.90
C ARG A 188 -12.83 5.30 -1.71
N SER A 189 -12.18 5.65 -2.81
CA SER A 189 -10.76 6.01 -2.83
C SER A 189 -10.37 6.67 -4.14
N GLY A 190 -9.68 7.80 -4.07
CA GLY A 190 -9.11 8.44 -5.26
C GLY A 190 -8.05 7.59 -5.96
N HIS A 191 -7.33 6.75 -5.22
CA HIS A 191 -6.38 5.79 -5.79
C HIS A 191 -7.08 4.77 -6.71
N ARG A 192 -8.25 4.22 -6.31
CA ARG A 192 -9.00 3.28 -7.17
C ARG A 192 -9.61 3.99 -8.37
N PHE A 193 -9.93 5.27 -8.23
CA PHE A 193 -10.49 6.08 -9.31
C PHE A 193 -9.49 6.39 -10.43
N ALA A 194 -8.19 6.55 -10.08
CA ALA A 194 -7.15 6.97 -11.03
C ALA A 194 -6.93 5.97 -12.18
N GLY A 195 -6.98 4.65 -11.94
CA GLY A 195 -6.81 3.64 -13.00
C GLY A 195 -7.87 3.76 -14.10
N PRO A 196 -9.16 3.68 -13.75
CA PRO A 196 -10.25 3.96 -14.69
C PRO A 196 -10.14 5.32 -15.37
N ALA A 197 -9.76 6.40 -14.65
CA ALA A 197 -9.55 7.70 -15.28
C ALA A 197 -8.48 7.63 -16.38
N ILE A 198 -7.34 6.98 -16.12
CA ILE A 198 -6.29 6.76 -17.12
C ILE A 198 -6.82 5.90 -18.28
N SER A 199 -7.65 4.89 -18.03
CA SER A 199 -8.24 4.08 -19.09
C SER A 199 -9.13 4.89 -20.02
N TYR A 200 -9.82 5.90 -19.50
CA TYR A 200 -10.60 6.86 -20.30
C TYR A 200 -9.76 7.98 -20.92
N GLY A 201 -8.43 7.95 -20.78
CA GLY A 201 -7.51 8.85 -21.44
C GLY A 201 -7.02 10.02 -20.58
N ALA A 202 -7.27 10.00 -19.27
CA ALA A 202 -6.69 11.00 -18.37
C ALA A 202 -5.15 10.92 -18.42
N LYS A 203 -4.51 12.03 -18.73
CA LYS A 203 -3.05 12.15 -18.77
C LYS A 203 -2.44 12.27 -17.36
N ILE A 204 -3.20 12.80 -16.41
CA ILE A 204 -2.82 13.05 -15.00
C ILE A 204 -1.71 14.12 -14.87
N PHE A 205 -0.73 14.13 -15.77
CA PHE A 205 0.41 15.06 -15.77
C PHE A 205 0.48 15.85 -17.07
N ASP A 206 0.91 17.09 -16.97
CA ASP A 206 1.33 17.89 -18.11
C ASP A 206 2.78 17.55 -18.54
N ALA A 207 3.29 18.28 -19.55
CA ALA A 207 4.65 18.09 -20.04
C ALA A 207 5.75 18.48 -19.01
N LYS A 208 5.40 19.23 -17.96
CA LYS A 208 6.32 19.60 -16.86
C LYS A 208 6.28 18.61 -15.70
N GLY A 209 5.33 17.66 -15.72
CA GLY A 209 5.10 16.71 -14.64
C GLY A 209 4.18 17.25 -13.54
N ASP A 210 3.48 18.34 -13.76
CA ASP A 210 2.49 18.89 -12.85
C ASP A 210 1.14 18.20 -13.04
N LEU A 211 0.37 18.06 -11.94
CA LEU A 211 -0.96 17.46 -11.98
C LEU A 211 -1.92 18.31 -12.83
N ILE A 212 -2.67 17.63 -13.70
CA ILE A 212 -3.73 18.25 -14.50
C ILE A 212 -5.04 17.43 -14.43
N LEU A 213 -6.13 18.11 -14.72
CA LEU A 213 -7.43 17.52 -15.02
C LEU A 213 -7.77 17.79 -16.48
N ASP A 214 -8.08 16.74 -17.22
CA ASP A 214 -8.41 16.81 -18.66
C ASP A 214 -9.75 16.12 -18.98
N GLU A 215 -10.12 16.10 -20.26
CA GLU A 215 -11.37 15.49 -20.72
C GLU A 215 -11.45 13.99 -20.43
N GLY A 216 -10.32 13.26 -20.40
CA GLY A 216 -10.28 11.86 -20.01
C GLY A 216 -10.71 11.68 -18.55
N TYR A 217 -10.20 12.55 -17.66
CA TYR A 217 -10.59 12.54 -16.25
C TYR A 217 -12.07 12.90 -16.07
N LYS A 218 -12.55 13.93 -16.77
CA LYS A 218 -13.97 14.34 -16.79
C LYS A 218 -14.87 13.21 -17.27
N THR A 219 -14.47 12.51 -18.31
CA THR A 219 -15.22 11.35 -18.85
C THR A 219 -15.37 10.27 -17.78
N ALA A 220 -14.31 9.94 -17.06
CA ALA A 220 -14.36 8.96 -15.96
C ALA A 220 -15.30 9.42 -14.84
N VAL A 221 -15.26 10.70 -14.45
CA VAL A 221 -16.18 11.27 -13.44
C VAL A 221 -17.64 11.15 -13.91
N ASN A 222 -17.92 11.52 -15.13
CA ASN A 222 -19.28 11.46 -15.69
C ASN A 222 -19.82 10.01 -15.71
N LYS A 223 -19.01 9.05 -16.17
CA LYS A 223 -19.37 7.62 -16.17
C LYS A 223 -19.64 7.12 -14.75
N PHE A 224 -18.74 7.40 -13.83
CA PHE A 224 -18.84 6.94 -12.45
C PHE A 224 -20.06 7.50 -11.72
N VAL A 225 -20.31 8.80 -11.84
CA VAL A 225 -21.51 9.45 -11.29
C VAL A 225 -22.77 8.92 -11.97
N GLY A 226 -22.72 8.70 -13.30
CA GLY A 226 -23.81 8.11 -14.07
C GLY A 226 -24.22 6.73 -13.54
N TRP A 227 -23.26 5.85 -13.28
CA TRP A 227 -23.51 4.50 -12.75
C TRP A 227 -24.10 4.51 -11.32
N HIS A 228 -23.85 5.56 -10.53
CA HIS A 228 -24.52 5.74 -9.24
C HIS A 228 -25.96 6.25 -9.40
N LYS A 229 -26.18 7.18 -10.34
CA LYS A 229 -27.50 7.77 -10.60
C LYS A 229 -28.49 6.78 -11.18
N ASP A 230 -28.03 5.87 -12.03
CA ASP A 230 -28.88 4.86 -12.67
C ASP A 230 -28.99 3.54 -11.87
N GLY A 231 -28.36 3.47 -10.70
CA GLY A 231 -28.45 2.35 -9.75
C GLY A 231 -27.57 1.14 -10.07
N ALA A 232 -26.66 1.22 -11.05
CA ALA A 232 -25.68 0.15 -11.28
C ALA A 232 -24.68 0.04 -10.14
N MET A 233 -24.26 1.17 -9.61
CA MET A 233 -23.29 1.27 -8.52
C MET A 233 -23.97 1.39 -7.17
N LEU A 234 -23.51 0.62 -6.18
CA LEU A 234 -23.99 0.71 -4.80
C LEU A 234 -23.64 2.08 -4.20
N LYS A 235 -24.67 2.86 -3.84
CA LYS A 235 -24.49 4.26 -3.39
C LYS A 235 -23.85 4.38 -2.01
N GLU A 236 -24.13 3.43 -1.12
CA GLU A 236 -23.80 3.51 0.30
C GLU A 236 -22.29 3.62 0.54
N VAL A 237 -21.48 2.99 -0.29
CA VAL A 237 -20.01 3.03 -0.16
C VAL A 237 -19.46 4.45 -0.38
N TRP A 238 -20.00 5.20 -1.34
CA TRP A 238 -19.55 6.56 -1.64
C TRP A 238 -20.38 7.63 -0.95
N GLY A 239 -21.69 7.47 -0.86
CA GLY A 239 -22.62 8.45 -0.29
C GLY A 239 -22.82 8.34 1.22
N GLY A 240 -22.62 7.16 1.81
CA GLY A 240 -22.99 6.87 3.22
C GLY A 240 -21.89 7.05 4.26
N THR A 241 -20.69 7.47 3.91
CA THR A 241 -19.49 7.34 4.76
C THR A 241 -19.14 8.57 5.62
N GLY A 242 -20.04 9.55 5.75
CA GLY A 242 -19.86 10.67 6.68
C GLY A 242 -18.55 11.48 6.49
N GLY A 243 -18.11 11.66 5.25
CA GLY A 243 -16.90 12.46 4.94
C GLY A 243 -15.57 11.72 5.03
N SER A 244 -15.54 10.41 5.35
CA SER A 244 -14.29 9.64 5.36
C SER A 244 -13.61 9.66 3.99
N SER A 245 -12.28 9.80 3.96
CA SER A 245 -11.48 9.77 2.72
C SER A 245 -11.33 8.37 2.12
N TYR A 246 -11.67 7.33 2.88
CA TYR A 246 -11.59 5.93 2.47
C TYR A 246 -12.72 5.10 3.07
N ALA A 247 -13.30 4.23 2.24
CA ALA A 247 -14.13 3.11 2.67
C ALA A 247 -13.94 1.93 1.71
N ASP A 248 -13.77 0.72 2.24
CA ASP A 248 -13.73 -0.47 1.38
C ASP A 248 -15.15 -0.99 1.08
N SER A 249 -15.31 -1.58 -0.09
CA SER A 249 -16.56 -2.18 -0.55
C SER A 249 -16.56 -3.70 -0.49
N ILE A 250 -15.50 -4.30 0.05
CA ILE A 250 -15.32 -5.74 0.01
C ILE A 250 -16.36 -6.49 0.85
N GLY A 251 -16.89 -5.84 1.90
CA GLY A 251 -18.00 -6.39 2.69
C GLY A 251 -19.25 -6.64 1.86
N GLU A 252 -19.59 -5.74 0.94
CA GLU A 252 -20.72 -5.89 0.04
C GLU A 252 -20.55 -7.08 -0.90
N PHE A 253 -19.35 -7.27 -1.42
CA PHE A 253 -19.02 -8.40 -2.29
C PHE A 253 -19.04 -9.73 -1.56
N LYS A 254 -18.42 -9.81 -0.38
CA LYS A 254 -18.39 -11.05 0.44
C LYS A 254 -19.79 -11.53 0.83
N ASN A 255 -20.71 -10.58 1.01
CA ASN A 255 -22.09 -10.86 1.36
C ASN A 255 -22.99 -11.15 0.12
N GLY A 256 -22.40 -11.24 -1.07
CA GLY A 256 -23.14 -11.52 -2.31
C GLY A 256 -24.09 -10.41 -2.76
N ARG A 257 -23.91 -9.17 -2.25
CA ARG A 257 -24.80 -8.03 -2.53
C ARG A 257 -24.54 -7.37 -3.89
N VAL A 258 -23.39 -7.67 -4.51
CA VAL A 258 -23.00 -7.15 -5.83
C VAL A 258 -22.37 -8.25 -6.68
N ALA A 259 -22.54 -8.17 -8.00
CA ALA A 259 -21.95 -9.12 -8.93
C ALA A 259 -20.46 -8.87 -9.16
N MET A 260 -20.00 -7.61 -9.01
CA MET A 260 -18.62 -7.21 -9.24
C MET A 260 -18.20 -6.15 -8.21
N VAL A 261 -16.93 -6.19 -7.79
CA VAL A 261 -16.34 -5.17 -6.91
C VAL A 261 -15.00 -4.71 -7.47
N LEU A 262 -14.75 -3.38 -7.47
CA LEU A 262 -13.42 -2.84 -7.74
C LEU A 262 -12.71 -2.52 -6.43
N SER A 263 -11.64 -3.25 -6.16
CA SER A 263 -10.75 -3.08 -5.01
C SER A 263 -9.30 -3.34 -5.43
N GLY A 264 -8.68 -4.45 -5.05
CA GLY A 264 -7.36 -4.82 -5.53
C GLY A 264 -6.77 -6.05 -4.84
N SER A 265 -5.55 -6.40 -5.22
CA SER A 265 -4.89 -7.66 -4.86
C SER A 265 -4.68 -7.88 -3.34
N TRP A 266 -4.66 -6.83 -2.52
CA TRP A 266 -4.58 -6.92 -1.06
C TRP A 266 -5.79 -7.62 -0.42
N GLN A 267 -6.90 -7.77 -1.16
CA GLN A 267 -8.10 -8.44 -0.66
C GLN A 267 -8.05 -9.96 -0.79
N ILE A 268 -7.08 -10.52 -1.50
CA ILE A 268 -7.02 -11.98 -1.80
C ILE A 268 -7.10 -12.82 -0.52
N ASN A 269 -6.33 -12.48 0.53
CA ASN A 269 -6.37 -13.21 1.79
C ASN A 269 -7.73 -13.12 2.48
N ARG A 270 -8.35 -11.94 2.49
CA ARG A 270 -9.69 -11.74 3.08
C ARG A 270 -10.75 -12.49 2.31
N LEU A 271 -10.74 -12.43 0.97
CA LEU A 271 -11.71 -13.13 0.14
C LEU A 271 -11.59 -14.65 0.30
N GLN A 272 -10.38 -15.19 0.24
CA GLN A 272 -10.11 -16.60 0.44
C GLN A 272 -10.62 -17.10 1.81
N LYS A 273 -10.36 -16.31 2.88
CA LYS A 273 -10.73 -16.67 4.25
C LYS A 273 -12.24 -16.51 4.50
N ASP A 274 -12.81 -15.37 4.09
CA ASP A 274 -14.13 -14.95 4.53
C ASP A 274 -15.24 -15.50 3.63
N ILE A 275 -14.97 -15.74 2.34
CA ILE A 275 -15.93 -16.38 1.43
C ILE A 275 -15.87 -17.89 1.56
N GLY A 276 -14.65 -18.46 1.69
CA GLY A 276 -14.48 -19.90 1.77
C GLY A 276 -15.17 -20.61 0.60
N ASN A 277 -16.17 -21.43 0.90
CA ASN A 277 -16.97 -22.18 -0.07
C ASN A 277 -18.36 -21.60 -0.30
N ALA A 278 -18.66 -20.38 0.17
CA ALA A 278 -19.99 -19.80 0.05
C ALA A 278 -20.36 -19.51 -1.42
N PHE A 279 -19.39 -19.07 -2.22
CA PHE A 279 -19.55 -18.90 -3.66
C PHE A 279 -18.18 -18.85 -4.36
N ASP A 280 -18.19 -19.10 -5.67
CA ASP A 280 -16.99 -18.97 -6.50
C ASP A 280 -16.78 -17.52 -6.92
N TRP A 281 -15.54 -17.05 -6.75
CA TRP A 281 -15.11 -15.72 -7.15
C TRP A 281 -13.83 -15.78 -8.00
N VAL A 282 -13.65 -14.80 -8.85
CA VAL A 282 -12.46 -14.67 -9.70
C VAL A 282 -11.99 -13.20 -9.74
N ALA A 283 -10.68 -12.99 -9.79
CA ALA A 283 -10.14 -11.71 -10.24
C ALA A 283 -10.10 -11.68 -11.78
N VAL A 284 -10.46 -10.57 -12.37
CA VAL A 284 -10.42 -10.39 -13.82
C VAL A 284 -9.48 -9.23 -14.17
N PRO A 285 -8.92 -9.21 -15.40
CA PRO A 285 -8.13 -8.07 -15.86
C PRO A 285 -8.92 -6.76 -15.73
N ASN A 286 -8.21 -5.65 -15.55
CA ASN A 286 -8.87 -4.36 -15.49
C ASN A 286 -9.62 -4.09 -16.81
N PRO A 287 -10.89 -3.66 -16.73
CA PRO A 287 -11.65 -3.30 -17.92
C PRO A 287 -10.96 -2.20 -18.72
N CYS A 288 -11.16 -2.22 -20.03
CA CYS A 288 -10.57 -1.25 -20.95
C CYS A 288 -11.43 0.01 -21.06
N GLY A 289 -10.79 1.14 -21.12
CA GLY A 289 -11.32 2.35 -21.73
C GLY A 289 -10.71 2.55 -23.11
N PRO A 290 -11.00 3.68 -23.78
CA PRO A 290 -10.47 3.98 -25.11
C PRO A 290 -8.94 4.05 -25.17
N ALA A 291 -8.27 4.40 -24.08
CA ALA A 291 -6.84 4.64 -24.04
C ALA A 291 -6.02 3.48 -23.48
N ALA A 292 -6.57 2.73 -22.52
CA ALA A 292 -5.83 1.66 -21.85
C ALA A 292 -6.76 0.67 -21.12
N CYS A 293 -6.21 -0.52 -20.81
CA CYS A 293 -6.78 -1.49 -19.87
C CYS A 293 -5.88 -1.51 -18.64
N THR A 294 -6.04 -0.60 -17.70
CA THR A 294 -5.09 -0.43 -16.61
C THR A 294 -5.77 -0.17 -15.26
N GLY A 295 -5.14 -0.68 -14.20
CA GLY A 295 -5.37 -0.23 -12.84
C GLY A 295 -4.23 0.69 -12.39
N ILE A 296 -4.13 0.90 -11.09
CA ILE A 296 -3.01 1.61 -10.45
C ILE A 296 -2.21 0.61 -9.63
N PRO A 297 -0.87 0.62 -9.72
CA PRO A 297 -0.03 -0.11 -8.80
C PRO A 297 -0.13 0.54 -7.43
N GLY A 298 0.11 -0.22 -6.41
CA GLY A 298 0.15 0.26 -5.05
C GLY A 298 1.04 -0.64 -4.22
N GLY A 299 0.77 -0.65 -2.95
CA GLY A 299 1.46 -1.45 -1.96
C GLY A 299 1.78 -0.65 -0.74
N ALA A 300 2.48 -1.26 0.17
CA ALA A 300 2.99 -0.63 1.38
C ALA A 300 4.51 -0.73 1.43
N ALA A 301 5.12 0.30 2.00
CA ALA A 301 6.54 0.30 2.30
C ALA A 301 6.76 0.25 3.81
N TRP A 302 7.80 -0.45 4.23
CA TRP A 302 8.43 -0.23 5.52
C TRP A 302 9.39 0.95 5.38
N VAL A 303 9.22 1.99 6.16
CA VAL A 303 10.05 3.19 6.12
C VAL A 303 10.62 3.51 7.49
N ALA A 304 11.89 3.93 7.52
CA ALA A 304 12.53 4.50 8.69
C ALA A 304 12.09 5.96 8.85
N LEU A 305 11.89 6.41 10.08
CA LEU A 305 11.36 7.75 10.38
C LEU A 305 12.36 8.59 11.18
N THR A 306 12.40 9.90 10.89
CA THR A 306 13.28 10.86 11.57
C THR A 306 12.96 11.05 13.05
N THR A 307 11.81 10.57 13.50
CA THR A 307 11.45 10.53 14.93
C THR A 307 12.29 9.52 15.73
N SER A 308 12.93 8.56 15.06
CA SER A 308 13.77 7.55 15.69
C SER A 308 15.02 8.14 16.34
N LYS A 309 15.39 7.55 17.49
CA LYS A 309 16.67 7.80 18.17
C LYS A 309 17.65 6.63 18.03
N SER A 310 17.26 5.58 17.31
CA SER A 310 18.01 4.32 17.14
C SER A 310 18.26 4.00 15.65
N PRO A 311 18.90 4.91 14.86
CA PRO A 311 19.02 4.76 13.41
C PRO A 311 19.74 3.48 12.99
N LYS A 312 20.73 3.04 13.77
CA LYS A 312 21.48 1.82 13.50
C LYS A 312 20.59 0.59 13.62
N GLU A 313 19.88 0.46 14.72
CA GLU A 313 19.02 -0.70 15.00
C GLU A 313 17.82 -0.73 14.04
N VAL A 314 17.26 0.43 13.71
CA VAL A 314 16.23 0.59 12.65
C VAL A 314 16.75 0.08 11.31
N GLY A 315 17.93 0.53 10.88
CA GLY A 315 18.56 0.07 9.65
C GLY A 315 18.83 -1.42 9.66
N MET A 316 19.36 -1.96 10.76
CA MET A 316 19.61 -3.40 10.91
C MET A 316 18.32 -4.24 10.83
N PHE A 317 17.22 -3.77 11.46
CA PHE A 317 15.94 -4.48 11.39
C PHE A 317 15.33 -4.45 9.99
N LEU A 318 15.32 -3.27 9.34
CA LEU A 318 14.84 -3.15 7.95
C LEU A 318 15.69 -3.99 7.00
N ASP A 319 17.03 -4.00 7.15
CA ASP A 319 17.92 -4.84 6.34
C ASP A 319 17.61 -6.34 6.56
N PHE A 320 17.34 -6.76 7.79
CA PHE A 320 17.00 -8.15 8.11
C PHE A 320 15.69 -8.59 7.43
N ILE A 321 14.61 -7.82 7.53
CA ILE A 321 13.33 -8.18 6.92
C ILE A 321 13.33 -8.01 5.38
N ALA A 322 14.25 -7.22 4.83
CA ALA A 322 14.45 -7.06 3.39
C ALA A 322 15.22 -8.23 2.75
N GLN A 323 15.95 -9.06 3.52
CA GLN A 323 16.68 -10.21 2.98
C GLN A 323 15.76 -11.19 2.27
N GLU A 324 16.22 -11.79 1.15
CA GLU A 324 15.41 -12.61 0.24
C GLU A 324 14.57 -13.66 0.98
N ALA A 325 15.14 -14.38 1.95
CA ALA A 325 14.40 -15.43 2.69
C ALA A 325 13.26 -14.88 3.52
N ASN A 326 13.48 -13.81 4.29
CA ASN A 326 12.46 -13.17 5.12
C ASN A 326 11.40 -12.48 4.24
N TYR A 327 11.84 -11.83 3.16
CA TYR A 327 10.93 -11.18 2.21
C TYR A 327 10.05 -12.21 1.47
N ALA A 328 10.61 -13.35 1.05
CA ALA A 328 9.88 -14.45 0.41
C ALA A 328 8.84 -15.06 1.36
N GLU A 329 9.21 -15.28 2.64
CA GLU A 329 8.27 -15.73 3.68
C GLU A 329 7.11 -14.74 3.84
N PHE A 330 7.42 -13.45 4.01
CA PHE A 330 6.41 -12.39 4.13
C PHE A 330 5.47 -12.41 2.93
N THR A 331 6.01 -12.33 1.72
CA THR A 331 5.23 -12.30 0.47
C THR A 331 4.35 -13.55 0.31
N GLY A 332 4.91 -14.74 0.58
CA GLY A 332 4.20 -16.02 0.44
C GLY A 332 3.05 -16.17 1.42
N ARG A 333 3.25 -15.78 2.69
CA ARG A 333 2.22 -15.90 3.74
C ARG A 333 1.15 -14.82 3.62
N THR A 334 1.48 -13.66 3.06
CA THR A 334 0.53 -12.54 2.91
C THR A 334 -0.20 -12.56 1.57
N ASN A 335 0.08 -13.52 0.68
CA ASN A 335 -0.48 -13.59 -0.67
C ASN A 335 -0.35 -12.27 -1.44
N ASN A 336 0.81 -11.63 -1.37
CA ASN A 336 1.09 -10.37 -2.02
C ASN A 336 2.02 -10.54 -3.23
N ILE A 337 2.04 -9.56 -4.11
CA ILE A 337 2.96 -9.51 -5.25
C ILE A 337 4.32 -9.01 -4.74
N PRO A 338 5.45 -9.69 -5.05
CA PRO A 338 6.75 -9.25 -4.59
C PRO A 338 7.19 -7.94 -5.28
N ALA A 339 7.68 -6.99 -4.48
CA ALA A 339 8.41 -5.83 -5.00
C ALA A 339 9.92 -6.13 -5.15
N HIS A 340 10.39 -7.24 -4.64
CA HIS A 340 11.77 -7.72 -4.73
C HIS A 340 12.03 -8.32 -6.11
N ALA A 341 12.88 -7.69 -6.93
CA ALA A 341 13.10 -8.04 -8.33
C ALA A 341 13.58 -9.50 -8.52
N GLY A 342 14.51 -9.98 -7.67
CA GLY A 342 14.97 -11.35 -7.70
C GLY A 342 13.83 -12.36 -7.49
N LEU A 343 12.95 -12.10 -6.52
CA LEU A 343 11.78 -12.96 -6.25
C LEU A 343 10.68 -12.82 -7.32
N ALA A 344 10.48 -11.63 -7.86
CA ALA A 344 9.55 -11.44 -8.97
C ALA A 344 9.96 -12.27 -10.20
N LYS A 345 11.27 -12.39 -10.48
CA LYS A 345 11.83 -13.21 -11.56
C LYS A 345 11.84 -14.70 -11.24
N LYS A 346 12.21 -15.08 -10.01
CA LYS A 346 12.39 -16.46 -9.55
C LYS A 346 11.07 -17.16 -9.23
N GLY A 347 10.05 -16.36 -8.86
CA GLY A 347 8.77 -16.83 -8.33
C GLY A 347 8.79 -16.92 -6.80
N VAL A 348 7.61 -16.83 -6.21
CA VAL A 348 7.36 -16.99 -4.78
C VAL A 348 6.41 -18.16 -4.57
N ALA A 349 6.68 -18.98 -3.57
CA ALA A 349 5.72 -19.99 -3.11
C ALA A 349 4.64 -19.35 -2.23
N TYR A 350 3.38 -19.71 -2.48
CA TYR A 350 2.21 -19.24 -1.72
C TYR A 350 1.54 -20.43 -1.03
N PRO A 351 2.10 -20.92 0.09
CA PRO A 351 1.68 -22.20 0.69
C PRO A 351 0.25 -22.18 1.21
N GLY A 352 -0.26 -21.04 1.64
CA GLY A 352 -1.63 -20.88 2.14
C GLY A 352 -2.66 -20.46 1.09
N ALA A 353 -2.26 -20.27 -0.18
CA ALA A 353 -3.17 -19.81 -1.22
C ALA A 353 -4.03 -20.96 -1.78
N THR A 354 -5.35 -20.75 -1.84
CA THR A 354 -6.27 -21.63 -2.58
C THR A 354 -6.02 -21.53 -4.10
N PRO A 355 -6.55 -22.47 -4.91
CA PRO A 355 -6.49 -22.32 -6.37
C PRO A 355 -7.03 -20.98 -6.88
N GLN A 356 -8.14 -20.49 -6.32
CA GLN A 356 -8.71 -19.18 -6.67
C GLN A 356 -7.77 -18.03 -6.29
N ALA A 357 -7.17 -18.06 -5.10
CA ALA A 357 -6.21 -17.04 -4.66
C ALA A 357 -4.97 -17.01 -5.55
N ARG A 358 -4.43 -18.18 -5.94
CA ARG A 358 -3.30 -18.26 -6.89
C ARG A 358 -3.66 -17.72 -8.28
N ALA A 359 -4.86 -18.05 -8.78
CA ALA A 359 -5.34 -17.50 -10.05
C ALA A 359 -5.47 -15.97 -10.00
N ALA A 360 -6.04 -15.45 -8.91
CA ALA A 360 -6.15 -14.00 -8.68
C ALA A 360 -4.77 -13.31 -8.60
N LEU A 361 -3.80 -13.90 -7.87
CA LEU A 361 -2.42 -13.41 -7.84
C LEU A 361 -1.81 -13.37 -9.25
N GLY A 362 -2.04 -14.40 -10.07
CA GLY A 362 -1.59 -14.43 -11.47
C GLY A 362 -2.20 -13.29 -12.29
N THR A 363 -3.49 -13.04 -12.17
CA THR A 363 -4.21 -11.95 -12.85
C THR A 363 -3.64 -10.59 -12.47
N PHE A 364 -3.46 -10.30 -11.18
CA PHE A 364 -2.92 -9.02 -10.73
C PHE A 364 -1.43 -8.85 -11.05
N SER A 365 -0.64 -9.92 -10.97
CA SER A 365 0.77 -9.89 -11.38
C SER A 365 0.93 -9.57 -12.86
N ALA A 366 0.09 -10.14 -13.72
CA ALA A 366 0.05 -9.80 -15.14
C ALA A 366 -0.33 -8.33 -15.36
N GLY A 367 -1.26 -7.79 -14.54
CA GLY A 367 -1.62 -6.37 -14.54
C GLY A 367 -0.43 -5.46 -14.18
N VAL A 368 0.40 -5.84 -13.21
CA VAL A 368 1.63 -5.10 -12.87
C VAL A 368 2.62 -5.12 -14.04
N ALA A 369 2.77 -6.25 -14.72
CA ALA A 369 3.69 -6.39 -15.86
C ALA A 369 3.26 -5.57 -17.08
N SER A 370 1.96 -5.27 -17.23
CA SER A 370 1.37 -4.50 -18.33
C SER A 370 0.94 -3.08 -17.94
N LEU A 371 1.52 -2.56 -16.87
CA LEU A 371 1.13 -1.28 -16.28
C LEU A 371 1.38 -0.10 -17.23
N SER A 372 0.41 0.82 -17.29
CA SER A 372 0.60 2.10 -17.98
C SER A 372 1.73 2.92 -17.32
N PRO A 373 2.65 3.52 -18.11
CA PRO A 373 3.69 4.40 -17.55
C PRO A 373 3.15 5.53 -16.67
N VAL A 374 2.00 6.10 -17.04
CA VAL A 374 1.32 7.16 -16.25
C VAL A 374 0.88 6.61 -14.89
N ALA A 375 0.34 5.39 -14.85
CA ALA A 375 -0.08 4.76 -13.60
C ALA A 375 1.11 4.50 -12.66
N TYR A 376 2.25 4.05 -13.22
CA TYR A 376 3.49 3.87 -12.47
C TYR A 376 4.02 5.21 -11.90
N GLN A 377 4.10 6.25 -12.76
CA GLN A 377 4.53 7.59 -12.36
C GLN A 377 3.63 8.17 -11.26
N PHE A 378 2.31 7.98 -11.39
CA PHE A 378 1.33 8.50 -10.44
C PHE A 378 1.51 7.89 -9.04
N GLN A 379 1.82 6.60 -8.93
CA GLN A 379 2.07 5.96 -7.64
C GLN A 379 3.27 6.56 -6.91
N GLY A 380 4.35 6.84 -7.60
CA GLY A 380 5.55 7.45 -7.04
C GLY A 380 5.50 8.97 -6.88
N TYR A 381 4.44 9.63 -7.38
CA TYR A 381 4.35 11.07 -7.33
C TYR A 381 4.01 11.57 -5.92
N LYS A 382 4.88 12.44 -5.38
CA LYS A 382 4.77 12.90 -3.98
C LYS A 382 3.50 13.67 -3.64
N PHE A 383 2.84 14.26 -4.64
CA PHE A 383 1.59 15.01 -4.47
C PHE A 383 0.35 14.26 -4.99
N ASN A 384 0.42 12.94 -5.17
CA ASN A 384 -0.72 12.18 -5.69
C ASN A 384 -1.99 12.34 -4.83
N ARG A 385 -1.85 12.57 -3.52
CA ARG A 385 -2.96 12.86 -2.61
C ARG A 385 -3.68 14.16 -2.94
N ALA A 386 -2.99 15.11 -3.57
CA ALA A 386 -3.58 16.40 -3.95
C ALA A 386 -4.71 16.26 -4.99
N ILE A 387 -4.69 15.24 -5.84
CA ILE A 387 -5.81 14.93 -6.74
C ILE A 387 -6.76 13.89 -6.13
N MET A 388 -6.23 12.90 -5.40
CA MET A 388 -7.03 11.80 -4.84
C MET A 388 -8.10 12.28 -3.85
N LEU A 389 -7.73 13.13 -2.89
CA LEU A 389 -8.64 13.57 -1.82
C LEU A 389 -9.78 14.48 -2.34
N PRO A 390 -9.49 15.52 -3.14
CA PRO A 390 -10.55 16.32 -3.76
C PRO A 390 -11.48 15.48 -4.64
N THR A 391 -10.94 14.52 -5.41
CA THR A 391 -11.76 13.63 -6.22
C THR A 391 -12.78 12.89 -5.37
N VAL A 392 -12.35 12.24 -4.28
CA VAL A 392 -13.29 11.54 -3.38
C VAL A 392 -14.37 12.47 -2.87
N THR A 393 -14.00 13.66 -2.42
CA THR A 393 -14.95 14.63 -1.83
C THR A 393 -15.95 15.14 -2.88
N ARG A 394 -15.43 15.65 -4.00
CA ARG A 394 -16.28 16.34 -4.99
C ARG A 394 -17.11 15.36 -5.83
N VAL A 395 -16.57 14.20 -6.16
CA VAL A 395 -17.33 13.13 -6.83
C VAL A 395 -18.44 12.61 -5.92
N THR A 396 -18.19 12.46 -4.61
CA THR A 396 -19.27 12.12 -3.66
C THR A 396 -20.39 13.16 -3.68
N GLN A 397 -20.06 14.45 -3.65
CA GLN A 397 -21.05 15.53 -3.71
C GLN A 397 -21.87 15.49 -5.03
N ALA A 398 -21.24 15.14 -6.15
CA ALA A 398 -21.96 14.96 -7.41
C ALA A 398 -22.86 13.70 -7.41
N ILE A 399 -22.46 12.62 -6.74
CA ILE A 399 -23.25 11.39 -6.59
C ILE A 399 -24.51 11.66 -5.77
N VAL A 400 -24.41 12.40 -4.67
CA VAL A 400 -25.54 12.70 -3.79
C VAL A 400 -26.39 13.89 -4.29
N GLY A 401 -25.98 14.53 -5.38
CA GLY A 401 -26.76 15.61 -6.03
C GLY A 401 -26.51 17.01 -5.47
N GLU A 402 -25.48 17.20 -4.66
CA GLU A 402 -25.10 18.53 -4.12
C GLU A 402 -24.51 19.46 -5.19
N MET A 403 -23.97 18.90 -6.27
CA MET A 403 -23.41 19.65 -7.40
C MET A 403 -23.47 18.85 -8.70
N SER A 404 -23.27 19.54 -9.82
CA SER A 404 -23.08 18.91 -11.13
C SER A 404 -21.68 18.30 -11.26
N THR A 405 -21.46 17.43 -12.25
CA THR A 405 -20.11 16.88 -12.54
C THR A 405 -19.16 17.97 -13.03
N ASP A 406 -19.63 18.98 -13.74
CA ASP A 406 -18.80 20.11 -14.20
C ASP A 406 -18.33 20.99 -13.03
N GLU A 407 -19.22 21.28 -12.08
CA GLU A 407 -18.86 21.96 -10.83
C GLU A 407 -17.89 21.13 -10.00
N ALA A 408 -18.08 19.80 -9.94
CA ALA A 408 -17.17 18.90 -9.24
C ALA A 408 -15.76 18.96 -9.86
N MET A 409 -15.64 18.90 -11.20
CA MET A 409 -14.37 19.02 -11.90
C MET A 409 -13.66 20.35 -11.63
N THR A 410 -14.40 21.47 -11.69
CA THR A 410 -13.87 22.80 -11.37
C THR A 410 -13.31 22.86 -9.94
N LYS A 411 -14.07 22.32 -8.96
CA LYS A 411 -13.66 22.31 -7.55
C LYS A 411 -12.51 21.34 -7.29
N ILE A 412 -12.46 20.18 -7.94
CA ILE A 412 -11.30 19.27 -7.84
C ILE A 412 -10.04 20.00 -8.31
N GLY A 413 -10.10 20.76 -9.43
CA GLY A 413 -8.96 21.51 -9.92
C GLY A 413 -8.47 22.59 -8.95
N ALA A 414 -9.38 23.35 -8.36
CA ALA A 414 -9.04 24.39 -7.36
C ALA A 414 -8.43 23.76 -6.09
N ASP A 415 -9.11 22.74 -5.52
CA ASP A 415 -8.64 22.07 -4.31
C ASP A 415 -7.28 21.37 -4.53
N MET A 416 -7.05 20.79 -5.72
CA MET A 416 -5.79 20.17 -6.10
C MET A 416 -4.65 21.20 -6.15
N ALA A 417 -4.87 22.36 -6.78
CA ALA A 417 -3.88 23.43 -6.85
C ALA A 417 -3.49 23.94 -5.46
N ASP A 418 -4.49 24.15 -4.60
CA ASP A 418 -4.27 24.57 -3.22
C ASP A 418 -3.51 23.51 -2.40
N ALA A 419 -3.86 22.23 -2.55
CA ALA A 419 -3.19 21.13 -1.86
C ALA A 419 -1.72 21.00 -2.27
N VAL A 420 -1.40 21.13 -3.56
CA VAL A 420 0.01 21.13 -4.06
C VAL A 420 0.77 22.32 -3.47
N LYS A 421 0.19 23.53 -3.51
CA LYS A 421 0.81 24.72 -2.95
C LYS A 421 1.09 24.62 -1.44
N GLN A 422 0.19 23.98 -0.70
CA GLN A 422 0.38 23.74 0.75
C GLN A 422 1.47 22.70 1.01
N ALA A 423 1.54 21.64 0.21
CA ALA A 423 2.52 20.58 0.38
C ALA A 423 3.95 20.96 -0.03
N GLN A 424 4.11 22.07 -0.78
CA GLN A 424 5.41 22.64 -1.17
C GLN A 424 6.00 23.57 -0.11
N LYS A 425 5.22 23.99 0.88
CA LYS A 425 5.68 24.78 2.04
C LYS A 425 6.25 23.88 3.13
#